data_9102af75e5e0a5e6e0daf73b821fa25b
#
_entry.id   9102af75e5e0a5e6e0daf73b821fa25b
#
_cell.length_a   1.000
_cell.length_b   1.000
_cell.length_c   1.000
_cell.angle_alpha   90.00
_cell.angle_beta   90.00
_cell.angle_gamma   90.00
#
_symmetry.space_group_name_H-M   'P 1'
#
loop_
_entity.id
_entity.type
_entity.pdbx_description
1 polymer ?
#
loop_
_entity_poly.entity_id
_entity_poly.type
_entity_poly.pdbx_seq_one_letter_code
_entity_poly.pdbx_strand_id
1 'polypeptide(L)'
;MDRRIAKTRKAIFAAFDALIVKTDYSKISVQNIIDQADIGRSTFYEHFETKDDLLRAKCTDLFEHIFVPGGTEATHAFSRNSTFEEKIMHILYHLLDDKKVIKGILASEGRQIFLQYFRSYLAGAVEKEKIRVEEVPDVFLKNHIAGSFIEMVCWWADCDFSESPENLTRWFFCVMPTPIANL
;
A
#
# COMPACT_ATOMS: atom_id res chain seq x y z
N MET A 1 -4.09 -18.21 14.10
CA MET A 1 -2.93 -18.40 13.22
C MET A 1 -1.77 -18.92 14.08
N ASP A 2 -1.10 -19.99 13.67
CA ASP A 2 0.02 -20.57 14.42
C ASP A 2 1.16 -19.51 14.53
N ARG A 3 1.65 -19.26 15.76
CA ARG A 3 2.71 -18.28 16.04
C ARG A 3 3.99 -18.54 15.24
N ARG A 4 4.27 -19.81 14.93
CA ARG A 4 5.42 -20.22 14.11
C ARG A 4 5.24 -19.76 12.67
N ILE A 5 4.05 -19.97 12.07
CA ILE A 5 3.71 -19.55 10.71
C ILE A 5 3.85 -18.03 10.57
N ALA A 6 3.30 -17.28 11.52
CA ALA A 6 3.38 -15.81 11.52
C ALA A 6 4.84 -15.32 11.61
N LYS A 7 5.69 -15.96 12.44
CA LYS A 7 7.10 -15.61 12.58
C LYS A 7 7.87 -15.86 11.28
N THR A 8 7.65 -16.99 10.64
CA THR A 8 8.28 -17.35 9.36
C THR A 8 7.87 -16.37 8.26
N ARG A 9 6.56 -16.06 8.13
CA ARG A 9 6.06 -15.10 7.16
C ARG A 9 6.69 -13.72 7.34
N LYS A 10 6.82 -13.25 8.59
CA LYS A 10 7.49 -11.98 8.91
C LYS A 10 8.97 -11.97 8.51
N ALA A 11 9.68 -13.08 8.72
CA ALA A 11 11.07 -13.23 8.31
C ALA A 11 11.23 -13.17 6.78
N ILE A 12 10.34 -13.84 6.03
CA ILE A 12 10.34 -13.82 4.56
C ILE A 12 10.06 -12.39 4.05
N PHE A 13 9.09 -11.67 4.62
CA PHE A 13 8.80 -10.29 4.25
C PHE A 13 9.99 -9.36 4.52
N ALA A 14 10.63 -9.46 5.70
CA ALA A 14 11.81 -8.67 6.03
C ALA A 14 12.98 -8.94 5.08
N ALA A 15 13.19 -10.20 4.69
CA ALA A 15 14.21 -10.58 3.71
C ALA A 15 13.92 -9.97 2.33
N PHE A 16 12.67 -10.02 1.87
CA PHE A 16 12.25 -9.41 0.62
C PHE A 16 12.47 -7.89 0.63
N ASP A 17 12.10 -7.20 1.73
CA ASP A 17 12.30 -5.76 1.90
C ASP A 17 13.79 -5.37 1.83
N ALA A 18 14.63 -6.14 2.47
CA ALA A 18 16.08 -5.92 2.42
C ALA A 18 16.66 -6.09 1.01
N LEU A 19 16.09 -6.99 0.21
CA LEU A 19 16.52 -7.25 -1.16
C LEU A 19 16.00 -6.19 -2.14
N ILE A 20 14.73 -5.82 -2.09
CA ILE A 20 14.11 -4.89 -3.04
C ILE A 20 14.70 -3.47 -2.94
N VAL A 21 15.22 -3.11 -1.76
CA VAL A 21 15.93 -1.82 -1.57
C VAL A 21 17.29 -1.78 -2.26
N LYS A 22 17.91 -2.94 -2.51
CA LYS A 22 19.29 -3.05 -3.04
C LYS A 22 19.38 -3.61 -4.45
N THR A 23 18.34 -4.26 -4.91
CA THR A 23 18.37 -5.07 -6.13
C THR A 23 17.05 -4.95 -6.86
N ASP A 24 17.11 -4.79 -8.19
CA ASP A 24 15.92 -4.80 -9.04
C ASP A 24 15.09 -6.07 -8.82
N TYR A 25 13.78 -5.91 -8.78
CA TYR A 25 12.84 -7.02 -8.59
C TYR A 25 13.08 -8.18 -9.56
N SER A 26 13.37 -7.89 -10.83
CA SER A 26 13.67 -8.91 -11.85
C SER A 26 14.84 -9.81 -11.49
N LYS A 27 15.84 -9.27 -10.78
CA LYS A 27 17.05 -9.97 -10.37
C LYS A 27 16.91 -10.71 -9.03
N ILE A 28 15.83 -10.43 -8.27
CA ILE A 28 15.54 -11.14 -7.02
C ILE A 28 15.00 -12.53 -7.38
N SER A 29 15.70 -13.57 -6.98
CA SER A 29 15.25 -14.96 -7.07
C SER A 29 14.65 -15.45 -5.75
N VAL A 30 13.85 -16.52 -5.80
CA VAL A 30 13.36 -17.21 -4.60
C VAL A 30 14.54 -17.67 -3.72
N GLN A 31 15.67 -18.09 -4.35
CA GLN A 31 16.85 -18.50 -3.60
C GLN A 31 17.45 -17.34 -2.80
N ASN A 32 17.56 -16.14 -3.37
CA ASN A 32 18.03 -14.97 -2.63
C ASN A 32 17.16 -14.66 -1.40
N ILE A 33 15.83 -14.85 -1.52
CA ILE A 33 14.91 -14.63 -0.41
C ILE A 33 15.09 -15.68 0.68
N ILE A 34 15.24 -16.96 0.30
CA ILE A 34 15.49 -18.09 1.21
C ILE A 34 16.78 -17.87 1.99
N ASP A 35 17.88 -17.52 1.30
CA ASP A 35 19.19 -17.30 1.90
C ASP A 35 19.15 -16.08 2.85
N GLN A 36 18.50 -15.01 2.44
CA GLN A 36 18.36 -13.79 3.26
C GLN A 36 17.45 -13.99 4.48
N ALA A 37 16.44 -14.85 4.39
CA ALA A 37 15.50 -15.15 5.47
C ALA A 37 16.02 -16.24 6.43
N ASP A 38 17.12 -16.90 6.08
CA ASP A 38 17.70 -18.04 6.80
C ASP A 38 16.66 -19.16 7.06
N ILE A 39 16.00 -19.60 5.99
CA ILE A 39 14.95 -20.65 6.03
C ILE A 39 15.23 -21.77 5.04
N GLY A 40 14.60 -22.92 5.24
CA GLY A 40 14.64 -24.02 4.29
C GLY A 40 13.78 -23.74 3.04
N ARG A 41 14.16 -24.33 1.90
CA ARG A 41 13.43 -24.21 0.63
C ARG A 41 11.96 -24.70 0.76
N SER A 42 11.74 -25.84 1.42
CA SER A 42 10.41 -26.36 1.71
C SER A 42 9.58 -25.36 2.51
N THR A 43 10.19 -24.71 3.50
CA THR A 43 9.53 -23.69 4.33
C THR A 43 9.06 -22.49 3.51
N PHE A 44 9.84 -22.04 2.52
CA PHE A 44 9.38 -20.97 1.61
C PHE A 44 8.16 -21.43 0.81
N TYR A 45 8.22 -22.61 0.18
CA TYR A 45 7.14 -23.12 -0.67
C TYR A 45 5.89 -23.55 0.10
N GLU A 46 5.96 -23.74 1.42
CA GLU A 46 4.78 -23.87 2.30
C GLU A 46 3.99 -22.55 2.40
N HIS A 47 4.63 -21.38 2.13
CA HIS A 47 4.04 -20.07 2.25
C HIS A 47 3.73 -19.41 0.91
N PHE A 48 4.60 -19.55 -0.09
CA PHE A 48 4.54 -18.85 -1.37
C PHE A 48 5.03 -19.75 -2.50
N GLU A 49 4.30 -19.78 -3.61
CA GLU A 49 4.73 -20.53 -4.81
C GLU A 49 5.79 -19.76 -5.61
N THR A 50 5.66 -18.44 -5.68
CA THR A 50 6.53 -17.56 -6.44
C THR A 50 6.88 -16.29 -5.66
N LYS A 51 7.87 -15.52 -6.16
CA LYS A 51 8.16 -14.19 -5.63
C LYS A 51 7.02 -13.19 -5.88
N ASP A 52 6.23 -13.41 -6.95
CA ASP A 52 5.06 -12.58 -7.24
C ASP A 52 3.93 -12.82 -6.23
N ASP A 53 3.74 -14.08 -5.79
CA ASP A 53 2.79 -14.39 -4.73
C ASP A 53 3.22 -13.80 -3.40
N LEU A 54 4.53 -13.80 -3.12
CA LEU A 54 5.07 -13.09 -1.97
C LEU A 54 4.80 -11.58 -2.04
N LEU A 55 5.03 -10.95 -3.20
CA LEU A 55 4.74 -9.52 -3.38
C LEU A 55 3.26 -9.23 -3.23
N ARG A 56 2.36 -10.04 -3.82
CA ARG A 56 0.90 -9.93 -3.65
C ARG A 56 0.50 -10.02 -2.18
N ALA A 57 1.03 -11.02 -1.48
CA ALA A 57 0.76 -11.21 -0.06
C ALA A 57 1.28 -10.05 0.80
N LYS A 58 2.44 -9.47 0.44
CA LYS A 58 2.96 -8.28 1.10
C LYS A 58 2.12 -7.04 0.84
N CYS A 59 1.66 -6.83 -0.39
CA CYS A 59 0.72 -5.75 -0.71
C CYS A 59 -0.57 -5.89 0.09
N THR A 60 -1.11 -7.11 0.19
CA THR A 60 -2.30 -7.39 1.01
C THR A 60 -2.06 -7.03 2.47
N ASP A 61 -0.96 -7.49 3.06
CA ASP A 61 -0.59 -7.24 4.45
C ASP A 61 -0.46 -5.73 4.74
N LEU A 62 0.26 -5.01 3.88
CA LEU A 62 0.42 -3.55 3.96
C LEU A 62 -0.93 -2.83 3.89
N PHE A 63 -1.74 -3.13 2.89
CA PHE A 63 -2.99 -2.40 2.67
C PHE A 63 -4.09 -2.82 3.66
N GLU A 64 -4.13 -4.08 4.11
CA GLU A 64 -5.01 -4.47 5.21
C GLU A 64 -4.66 -3.70 6.49
N HIS A 65 -3.38 -3.56 6.81
CA HIS A 65 -2.93 -2.76 7.95
C HIS A 65 -3.36 -1.29 7.82
N ILE A 66 -3.20 -0.70 6.64
CA ILE A 66 -3.54 0.70 6.36
C ILE A 66 -5.06 0.93 6.38
N PHE A 67 -5.86 0.04 5.76
CA PHE A 67 -7.27 0.29 5.46
C PHE A 67 -8.26 -0.38 6.42
N VAL A 68 -7.82 -1.33 7.25
CA VAL A 68 -8.68 -2.04 8.19
C VAL A 68 -8.48 -1.49 9.60
N PRO A 69 -9.51 -0.87 10.24
CA PRO A 69 -9.41 -0.35 11.60
C PRO A 69 -9.20 -1.50 12.60
N GLY A 70 -8.21 -1.38 13.47
CA GLY A 70 -8.03 -2.31 14.61
C GLY A 70 -6.85 -3.27 14.51
N GLY A 71 -5.84 -2.99 13.67
CA GLY A 71 -4.56 -3.71 13.69
C GLY A 71 -3.89 -3.65 15.08
N THR A 72 -3.22 -4.73 15.45
CA THR A 72 -2.69 -5.00 16.81
C THR A 72 -1.52 -4.12 17.25
N GLU A 73 -1.08 -3.16 16.46
CA GLU A 73 -0.01 -2.22 16.84
C GLU A 73 -0.60 -0.84 17.14
N ALA A 74 -0.65 -0.53 18.42
CA ALA A 74 -1.33 0.60 19.06
C ALA A 74 -0.75 2.00 18.77
N THR A 75 0.07 2.19 17.75
CA THR A 75 0.75 3.47 17.49
C THR A 75 -0.02 4.42 16.58
N HIS A 76 -0.97 3.94 15.76
CA HIS A 76 -1.72 4.76 14.81
C HIS A 76 -3.16 4.24 14.58
N ALA A 77 -3.90 3.97 15.66
CA ALA A 77 -5.28 3.50 15.54
C ALA A 77 -6.17 4.57 14.90
N PHE A 78 -6.67 4.30 13.69
CA PHE A 78 -7.83 5.02 13.18
C PHE A 78 -8.97 4.96 14.19
N SER A 79 -9.45 6.11 14.60
CA SER A 79 -10.77 6.20 15.21
C SER A 79 -11.81 5.76 14.15
N ARG A 80 -12.84 5.01 14.55
CA ARG A 80 -13.97 4.67 13.67
C ARG A 80 -14.66 5.92 13.09
N ASN A 81 -14.38 7.09 13.64
CA ASN A 81 -14.93 8.40 13.25
C ASN A 81 -13.93 9.27 12.49
N SER A 82 -12.81 8.73 12.00
CA SER A 82 -11.83 9.51 11.22
C SER A 82 -12.44 10.01 9.92
N THR A 83 -12.19 11.28 9.61
CA THR A 83 -12.58 11.91 8.35
C THR A 83 -11.84 11.26 7.17
N PHE A 84 -12.34 11.48 5.95
CA PHE A 84 -11.66 10.99 4.74
C PHE A 84 -10.26 11.61 4.60
N GLU A 85 -10.11 12.87 4.96
CA GLU A 85 -8.82 13.57 4.97
C GLU A 85 -7.81 12.91 5.93
N GLU A 86 -8.22 12.59 7.16
CA GLU A 86 -7.39 11.88 8.12
C GLU A 86 -6.99 10.49 7.63
N LYS A 87 -7.88 9.79 6.92
CA LYS A 87 -7.57 8.48 6.31
C LYS A 87 -6.53 8.60 5.19
N ILE A 88 -6.67 9.58 4.31
CA ILE A 88 -5.69 9.87 3.26
C ILE A 88 -4.33 10.20 3.86
N MET A 89 -4.28 11.06 4.86
CA MET A 89 -3.04 11.44 5.56
C MET A 89 -2.36 10.22 6.19
N HIS A 90 -3.12 9.35 6.83
CA HIS A 90 -2.59 8.12 7.41
C HIS A 90 -2.00 7.16 6.38
N ILE A 91 -2.66 6.97 5.23
CA ILE A 91 -2.10 6.19 4.12
C ILE A 91 -0.73 6.74 3.71
N LEU A 92 -0.62 8.07 3.58
CA LEU A 92 0.62 8.71 3.18
C LEU A 92 1.73 8.53 4.22
N TYR A 93 1.43 8.56 5.52
CA TYR A 93 2.41 8.27 6.56
C TYR A 93 2.93 6.83 6.49
N HIS A 94 2.06 5.83 6.30
CA HIS A 94 2.50 4.45 6.13
C HIS A 94 3.38 4.26 4.89
N LEU A 95 3.01 4.90 3.77
CA LEU A 95 3.84 4.86 2.57
C LEU A 95 5.21 5.54 2.79
N LEU A 96 5.26 6.61 3.59
CA LEU A 96 6.50 7.30 3.95
C LEU A 96 7.39 6.43 4.84
N ASP A 97 6.82 5.72 5.82
CA ASP A 97 7.56 4.81 6.69
C ASP A 97 8.24 3.70 5.89
N ASP A 98 7.55 3.16 4.87
CA ASP A 98 8.05 2.13 3.97
C ASP A 98 8.68 2.67 2.67
N LYS A 99 9.01 3.97 2.59
CA LYS A 99 9.40 4.68 1.34
C LYS A 99 10.48 3.97 0.51
N LYS A 100 11.48 3.36 1.14
CA LYS A 100 12.56 2.66 0.42
C LYS A 100 12.04 1.42 -0.30
N VAL A 101 11.18 0.66 0.35
CA VAL A 101 10.55 -0.55 -0.20
C VAL A 101 9.58 -0.15 -1.33
N ILE A 102 8.72 0.83 -1.06
CA ILE A 102 7.75 1.36 -2.05
C ILE A 102 8.47 1.87 -3.29
N LYS A 103 9.54 2.66 -3.12
CA LYS A 103 10.36 3.15 -4.24
C LYS A 103 10.97 2.00 -5.03
N GLY A 104 11.53 0.98 -4.37
CA GLY A 104 12.08 -0.20 -5.03
C GLY A 104 11.03 -0.97 -5.84
N ILE A 105 9.82 -1.14 -5.31
CA ILE A 105 8.72 -1.79 -6.02
C ILE A 105 8.27 -0.94 -7.21
N LEU A 106 8.04 0.36 -7.02
CA LEU A 106 7.56 1.27 -8.07
C LEU A 106 8.56 1.46 -9.21
N ALA A 107 9.85 1.34 -8.95
CA ALA A 107 10.91 1.42 -9.95
C ALA A 107 11.15 0.09 -10.70
N SER A 108 10.38 -0.95 -10.44
CA SER A 108 10.60 -2.31 -10.92
C SER A 108 9.39 -2.91 -11.65
N GLU A 109 9.54 -4.12 -12.20
CA GLU A 109 8.44 -4.89 -12.80
C GLU A 109 7.32 -5.23 -11.77
N GLY A 110 7.61 -5.19 -10.48
CA GLY A 110 6.63 -5.34 -9.41
C GLY A 110 5.62 -4.20 -9.30
N ARG A 111 5.89 -3.06 -9.97
CA ARG A 111 5.01 -1.86 -10.00
C ARG A 111 3.57 -2.20 -10.33
N GLN A 112 3.33 -3.02 -11.36
CA GLN A 112 1.98 -3.32 -11.81
C GLN A 112 1.18 -4.08 -10.75
N ILE A 113 1.80 -5.05 -10.07
CA ILE A 113 1.19 -5.81 -8.98
C ILE A 113 0.82 -4.86 -7.84
N PHE A 114 1.77 -4.03 -7.40
CA PHE A 114 1.55 -3.06 -6.33
C PHE A 114 0.40 -2.09 -6.64
N LEU A 115 0.42 -1.46 -7.82
CA LEU A 115 -0.61 -0.48 -8.22
C LEU A 115 -1.99 -1.11 -8.39
N GLN A 116 -2.09 -2.37 -8.83
CA GLN A 116 -3.36 -3.10 -8.91
C GLN A 116 -3.98 -3.28 -7.53
N TYR A 117 -3.19 -3.76 -6.56
CA TYR A 117 -3.65 -3.92 -5.17
C TYR A 117 -4.00 -2.58 -4.54
N PHE A 118 -3.14 -1.59 -4.69
CA PHE A 118 -3.36 -0.25 -4.16
C PHE A 118 -4.66 0.37 -4.69
N ARG A 119 -4.90 0.28 -6.00
CA ARG A 119 -6.16 0.73 -6.62
C ARG A 119 -7.39 0.04 -6.03
N SER A 120 -7.33 -1.27 -5.84
CA SER A 120 -8.44 -2.05 -5.28
C SER A 120 -8.79 -1.60 -3.85
N TYR A 121 -7.80 -1.44 -2.99
CA TYR A 121 -8.00 -0.97 -1.61
C TYR A 121 -8.50 0.47 -1.54
N LEU A 122 -7.92 1.37 -2.34
CA LEU A 122 -8.37 2.77 -2.43
C LEU A 122 -9.81 2.88 -2.92
N ALA A 123 -10.17 2.15 -3.98
CA ALA A 123 -11.52 2.15 -4.50
C ALA A 123 -12.54 1.69 -3.44
N GLY A 124 -12.19 0.66 -2.66
CA GLY A 124 -13.01 0.20 -1.53
C GLY A 124 -13.11 1.22 -0.38
N ALA A 125 -12.03 1.99 -0.13
CA ALA A 125 -12.04 3.05 0.87
C ALA A 125 -12.94 4.22 0.42
N VAL A 126 -12.78 4.69 -0.81
CA VAL A 126 -13.60 5.77 -1.40
C VAL A 126 -15.09 5.40 -1.42
N GLU A 127 -15.42 4.14 -1.72
CA GLU A 127 -16.81 3.67 -1.72
C GLU A 127 -17.48 3.80 -0.34
N LYS A 128 -16.74 3.57 0.74
CA LYS A 128 -17.24 3.71 2.11
C LYS A 128 -17.55 5.15 2.49
N GLU A 129 -16.89 6.13 1.88
CA GLU A 129 -17.09 7.56 2.14
C GLU A 129 -18.38 8.11 1.51
N LYS A 130 -19.03 7.34 0.61
CA LYS A 130 -20.28 7.74 -0.07
C LYS A 130 -20.19 9.10 -0.79
N ILE A 131 -18.99 9.43 -1.28
CA ILE A 131 -18.75 10.67 -2.02
C ILE A 131 -19.58 10.63 -3.31
N ARG A 132 -20.35 11.68 -3.57
CA ARG A 132 -21.18 11.82 -4.77
C ARG A 132 -21.01 13.21 -5.37
N VAL A 133 -21.06 13.26 -6.69
CA VAL A 133 -21.10 14.49 -7.48
C VAL A 133 -22.28 14.36 -8.43
N GLU A 134 -23.12 15.37 -8.49
CA GLU A 134 -24.30 15.37 -9.35
C GLU A 134 -23.91 15.09 -10.81
N GLU A 135 -24.71 14.30 -11.52
CA GLU A 135 -24.50 13.88 -12.91
C GLU A 135 -23.25 13.01 -13.18
N VAL A 136 -22.43 12.71 -12.15
CA VAL A 136 -21.25 11.87 -12.31
C VAL A 136 -21.53 10.45 -11.80
N PRO A 137 -21.37 9.40 -12.65
CA PRO A 137 -21.55 8.03 -12.20
C PRO A 137 -20.60 7.67 -11.05
N ASP A 138 -21.12 7.04 -9.98
CA ASP A 138 -20.35 6.66 -8.79
C ASP A 138 -19.09 5.84 -9.14
N VAL A 139 -19.19 4.93 -10.13
CA VAL A 139 -18.05 4.10 -10.57
C VAL A 139 -16.96 4.95 -11.21
N PHE A 140 -17.34 5.94 -12.02
CA PHE A 140 -16.36 6.86 -12.63
C PHE A 140 -15.68 7.70 -11.56
N LEU A 141 -16.46 8.32 -10.66
CA LEU A 141 -15.94 9.18 -9.59
C LEU A 141 -14.95 8.41 -8.68
N LYS A 142 -15.31 7.21 -8.25
CA LYS A 142 -14.47 6.35 -7.43
C LYS A 142 -13.13 6.04 -8.11
N ASN A 143 -13.16 5.67 -9.38
CA ASN A 143 -11.94 5.36 -10.14
C ASN A 143 -11.10 6.62 -10.38
N HIS A 144 -11.73 7.77 -10.60
CA HIS A 144 -11.05 9.05 -10.77
C HIS A 144 -10.30 9.46 -9.50
N ILE A 145 -10.95 9.40 -8.34
CA ILE A 145 -10.35 9.71 -7.04
C ILE A 145 -9.18 8.75 -6.75
N ALA A 146 -9.39 7.44 -6.88
CA ALA A 146 -8.35 6.45 -6.64
C ALA A 146 -7.17 6.62 -7.62
N GLY A 147 -7.46 6.89 -8.89
CA GLY A 147 -6.44 7.14 -9.92
C GLY A 147 -5.60 8.38 -9.61
N SER A 148 -6.24 9.50 -9.29
CA SER A 148 -5.56 10.75 -8.95
C SER A 148 -4.65 10.60 -7.72
N PHE A 149 -5.11 9.87 -6.70
CA PHE A 149 -4.31 9.59 -5.52
C PHE A 149 -3.08 8.72 -5.84
N ILE A 150 -3.25 7.67 -6.66
CA ILE A 150 -2.16 6.80 -7.10
C ILE A 150 -1.11 7.59 -7.87
N GLU A 151 -1.53 8.44 -8.81
CA GLU A 151 -0.60 9.28 -9.58
C GLU A 151 0.17 10.26 -8.67
N MET A 152 -0.50 10.86 -7.68
CA MET A 152 0.16 11.69 -6.67
C MET A 152 1.22 10.89 -5.89
N VAL A 153 0.93 9.66 -5.48
CA VAL A 153 1.89 8.80 -4.76
C VAL A 153 3.07 8.41 -5.67
N CYS A 154 2.82 8.09 -6.94
CA CYS A 154 3.87 7.80 -7.91
C CYS A 154 4.79 9.02 -8.11
N TRP A 155 4.22 10.20 -8.32
CA TRP A 155 4.97 11.44 -8.42
C TRP A 155 5.79 11.72 -7.14
N TRP A 156 5.22 11.50 -5.96
CA TRP A 156 5.91 11.66 -4.70
C TRP A 156 7.10 10.73 -4.55
N ALA A 157 6.96 9.47 -4.97
CA ALA A 157 8.06 8.50 -4.99
C ALA A 157 9.17 8.92 -5.97
N ASP A 158 8.82 9.46 -7.15
CA ASP A 158 9.75 9.99 -8.14
C ASP A 158 10.50 11.22 -7.61
N CYS A 159 9.86 12.02 -6.74
CA CYS A 159 10.46 13.14 -6.02
C CYS A 159 11.17 12.74 -4.71
N ASP A 160 11.49 11.45 -4.54
CA ASP A 160 12.18 10.91 -3.37
C ASP A 160 11.45 11.13 -2.03
N PHE A 161 10.12 11.19 -2.06
CA PHE A 161 9.28 11.45 -0.90
C PHE A 161 9.63 12.77 -0.18
N SER A 162 9.98 13.80 -0.96
CA SER A 162 10.47 15.09 -0.44
C SER A 162 9.40 15.94 0.22
N GLU A 163 8.12 15.76 -0.16
CA GLU A 163 7.00 16.51 0.41
C GLU A 163 6.45 15.84 1.67
N SER A 164 5.80 16.63 2.53
CA SER A 164 5.15 16.07 3.72
C SER A 164 3.77 15.48 3.41
N PRO A 165 3.32 14.46 4.17
CA PRO A 165 1.96 13.93 4.06
C PRO A 165 0.87 14.99 4.19
N GLU A 166 1.07 16.01 5.04
CA GLU A 166 0.13 17.12 5.24
C GLU A 166 -0.02 17.97 3.97
N ASN A 167 1.11 18.31 3.32
CA ASN A 167 1.08 19.07 2.07
C ASN A 167 0.37 18.29 0.98
N LEU A 168 0.70 17.01 0.82
CA LEU A 168 0.07 16.14 -0.18
C LEU A 168 -1.42 15.97 0.06
N THR A 169 -1.83 15.77 1.32
CA THR A 169 -3.24 15.67 1.70
C THR A 169 -3.96 16.96 1.31
N ARG A 170 -3.43 18.12 1.71
CA ARG A 170 -4.01 19.41 1.37
C ARG A 170 -4.12 19.61 -0.15
N TRP A 171 -3.09 19.31 -0.93
CA TRP A 171 -3.11 19.47 -2.38
C TRP A 171 -4.11 18.51 -3.03
N PHE A 172 -4.16 17.27 -2.58
CA PHE A 172 -5.12 16.29 -3.08
C PHE A 172 -6.57 16.79 -2.92
N PHE A 173 -6.92 17.30 -1.74
CA PHE A 173 -8.27 17.82 -1.50
C PHE A 173 -8.53 19.18 -2.18
N CYS A 174 -7.51 19.99 -2.44
CA CYS A 174 -7.67 21.22 -3.22
C CYS A 174 -8.05 20.97 -4.68
N VAL A 175 -7.59 19.86 -5.27
CA VAL A 175 -7.90 19.53 -6.69
C VAL A 175 -9.05 18.54 -6.84
N MET A 176 -9.53 17.98 -5.74
CA MET A 176 -10.73 17.14 -5.74
C MET A 176 -11.98 17.97 -5.95
N PRO A 177 -12.96 17.48 -6.73
CA PRO A 177 -14.27 18.14 -6.77
C PRO A 177 -14.84 18.19 -5.35
N THR A 178 -15.24 19.38 -4.91
CA THR A 178 -15.91 19.54 -3.62
C THR A 178 -17.19 18.70 -3.65
N PRO A 179 -17.37 17.73 -2.74
CA PRO A 179 -18.66 17.04 -2.65
C PRO A 179 -19.73 18.09 -2.43
N ILE A 180 -20.79 18.06 -3.21
CA ILE A 180 -21.96 18.89 -2.92
C ILE A 180 -22.47 18.39 -1.58
N ALA A 181 -22.14 19.13 -0.51
CA ALA A 181 -22.78 18.92 0.77
C ALA A 181 -24.28 19.08 0.51
N ASN A 182 -25.05 18.03 0.79
CA ASN A 182 -26.51 18.08 0.68
C ASN A 182 -27.00 19.33 1.43
N LEU A 183 -27.46 20.34 0.66
CA LEU A 183 -28.25 21.43 1.15
C LEU A 183 -29.60 20.92 1.64
#